data_020986b17f0a82caa0b7f2e9ddbd1d73
#
_entry.id   020986b17f0a82caa0b7f2e9ddbd1d73
#
_cell.length_a   1.000
_cell.length_b   1.000
_cell.length_c   1.000
_cell.angle_alpha   90.00
_cell.angle_beta   90.00
_cell.angle_gamma   90.00
#
_symmetry.space_group_name_H-M   'P 1'
#
loop_
_entity.id
_entity.type
_entity.pdbx_description
1 polymer ?
#
loop_
_entity_poly.entity_id
_entity_poly.type
_entity_poly.pdbx_seq_one_letter_code
_entity_poly.pdbx_strand_id
1 'polypeptide(L)'
;AGSAVITKTIEMDSVLTDEEMENQITVEADQYIPYPLDEVALDFEVQGLSERNPEQVEVLLAACRKENVEMRESALQLGGLKPLIVDIEAHAMKRAFEQLKPQLGSNPEDLVVAIIDIGATMTTLSVLADERSIYTREQLFGGKQLTEEIQRRYSLSFEEAGLAKKQGGLPEDYEEEVLQPFKEAVLQQVTRSLQFFFSSSQYDDVDYIVLAGGTAS
;
A
#
# COMPACT_ATOMS: atom_id res chain seq x y z
N ALA A 1 1.64 4.08 -5.30
CA ALA A 1 2.75 3.15 -5.33
C ALA A 1 3.57 3.37 -4.08
N GLY A 2 3.52 2.41 -3.13
CA GLY A 2 4.13 2.57 -1.81
C GLY A 2 5.64 2.74 -1.85
N SER A 3 6.37 1.98 -2.68
CA SER A 3 7.85 2.12 -2.83
C SER A 3 8.31 3.48 -3.34
N ALA A 4 7.40 4.33 -3.83
CA ALA A 4 7.68 5.68 -4.26
C ALA A 4 7.40 6.74 -3.17
N VAL A 5 6.88 6.33 -2.01
CA VAL A 5 6.54 7.20 -0.88
C VAL A 5 7.39 6.83 0.32
N ILE A 6 8.02 7.82 0.91
CA ILE A 6 8.77 7.70 2.16
C ILE A 6 7.85 8.22 3.26
N THR A 7 7.58 7.40 4.26
CA THR A 7 6.85 7.81 5.46
C THR A 7 7.73 7.68 6.68
N LYS A 8 7.63 8.62 7.60
CA LYS A 8 8.36 8.59 8.87
C LYS A 8 7.56 9.27 9.96
N THR A 9 7.47 8.67 11.13
CA THR A 9 6.94 9.33 12.33
C THR A 9 8.11 9.95 13.11
N ILE A 10 7.98 11.21 13.47
CA ILE A 10 8.92 11.95 14.31
C ILE A 10 8.18 12.54 15.52
N GLU A 11 8.91 12.79 16.59
CA GLU A 11 8.38 13.49 17.76
C GLU A 11 8.78 14.97 17.69
N MET A 12 7.81 15.86 17.90
CA MET A 12 8.00 17.31 17.87
C MET A 12 7.37 17.94 19.09
N ASP A 13 7.84 19.12 19.49
CA ASP A 13 7.30 19.86 20.62
C ASP A 13 5.82 20.25 20.35
N SER A 14 4.94 19.96 21.30
CA SER A 14 3.50 20.20 21.18
C SER A 14 3.11 21.67 21.16
N VAL A 15 4.02 22.58 21.54
CA VAL A 15 3.77 24.02 21.53
C VAL A 15 4.09 24.70 20.21
N LEU A 16 4.70 23.98 19.25
CA LEU A 16 5.01 24.53 17.94
C LEU A 16 3.73 24.82 17.15
N THR A 17 3.73 25.93 16.45
CA THR A 17 2.71 26.24 15.44
C THR A 17 2.92 25.39 14.18
N ASP A 18 1.91 25.25 13.34
CA ASP A 18 2.00 24.52 12.07
C ASP A 18 3.14 25.06 11.19
N GLU A 19 3.36 26.37 11.14
CA GLU A 19 4.45 27.01 10.38
C GLU A 19 5.83 26.66 10.96
N GLU A 20 5.97 26.62 12.28
CA GLU A 20 7.23 26.22 12.94
C GLU A 20 7.49 24.74 12.75
N MET A 21 6.45 23.89 12.81
CA MET A 21 6.56 22.46 12.48
C MET A 21 6.99 22.25 11.03
N GLU A 22 6.37 22.92 10.06
CA GLU A 22 6.70 22.82 8.64
C GLU A 22 8.17 23.19 8.38
N ASN A 23 8.64 24.27 9.00
CA ASN A 23 10.05 24.68 8.87
C ASN A 23 11.00 23.65 9.46
N GLN A 24 10.73 23.13 10.65
CA GLN A 24 11.55 22.10 11.29
C GLN A 24 11.53 20.79 10.52
N ILE A 25 10.36 20.36 10.05
CA ILE A 25 10.19 19.17 9.21
C ILE A 25 11.01 19.27 7.94
N THR A 26 11.00 20.42 7.29
CA THR A 26 11.77 20.65 6.06
C THR A 26 13.27 20.45 6.30
N VAL A 27 13.78 20.92 7.42
CA VAL A 27 15.20 20.74 7.79
C VAL A 27 15.51 19.28 8.12
N GLU A 28 14.62 18.60 8.84
CA GLU A 28 14.82 17.18 9.18
C GLU A 28 14.63 16.27 7.98
N ALA A 29 13.71 16.58 7.10
CA ALA A 29 13.41 15.79 5.90
C ALA A 29 14.63 15.62 5.00
N ASP A 30 15.49 16.62 4.90
CA ASP A 30 16.73 16.58 4.13
C ASP A 30 17.68 15.45 4.57
N GLN A 31 17.58 14.99 5.81
CA GLN A 31 18.39 13.89 6.35
C GLN A 31 17.90 12.51 5.92
N TYR A 32 16.63 12.37 5.54
CA TYR A 32 15.97 11.08 5.29
C TYR A 32 15.55 10.90 3.83
N ILE A 33 15.38 12.00 3.10
CA ILE A 33 14.90 11.97 1.72
C ILE A 33 16.12 11.97 0.79
N PRO A 34 16.29 10.92 -0.04
CA PRO A 34 17.46 10.80 -0.93
C PRO A 34 17.31 11.60 -2.23
N TYR A 35 16.50 12.66 -2.22
CA TYR A 35 16.22 13.53 -3.36
C TYR A 35 16.29 14.99 -2.95
N PRO A 36 16.64 15.92 -3.88
CA PRO A 36 16.56 17.35 -3.62
C PRO A 36 15.13 17.75 -3.18
N LEU A 37 14.99 18.51 -2.11
CA LEU A 37 13.68 18.87 -1.54
C LEU A 37 12.80 19.69 -2.51
N ASP A 38 13.41 20.40 -3.45
CA ASP A 38 12.69 21.12 -4.52
C ASP A 38 11.99 20.19 -5.53
N GLU A 39 12.45 18.91 -5.61
CA GLU A 39 11.81 17.86 -6.42
C GLU A 39 10.80 17.01 -5.62
N VAL A 40 10.63 17.26 -4.32
CA VAL A 40 9.83 16.45 -3.41
C VAL A 40 8.51 17.15 -3.07
N ALA A 41 7.41 16.41 -3.15
CA ALA A 41 6.16 16.74 -2.48
C ALA A 41 6.26 16.18 -1.06
N LEU A 42 6.25 17.07 -0.07
CA LEU A 42 6.32 16.78 1.36
C LEU A 42 5.04 17.27 2.02
N ASP A 43 4.47 16.45 2.89
CA ASP A 43 3.32 16.79 3.69
C ASP A 43 3.45 16.13 5.07
N PHE A 44 2.70 16.59 6.06
CA PHE A 44 2.73 16.03 7.41
C PHE A 44 1.37 16.09 8.10
N GLU A 45 1.17 15.20 9.05
CA GLU A 45 -0.04 15.14 9.88
C GLU A 45 0.32 14.87 11.33
N VAL A 46 -0.22 15.69 12.25
CA VAL A 46 -0.10 15.47 13.69
C VAL A 46 -1.03 14.32 14.08
N GLN A 47 -0.45 13.23 14.59
CA GLN A 47 -1.18 12.01 14.96
C GLN A 47 -1.75 12.07 16.38
N GLY A 48 -1.16 12.87 17.25
CA GLY A 48 -1.57 13.03 18.66
C GLY A 48 -0.37 13.22 19.58
N LEU A 49 -0.64 13.21 20.89
CA LEU A 49 0.41 13.28 21.90
C LEU A 49 1.27 12.00 21.87
N SER A 50 2.58 12.18 22.04
CA SER A 50 3.49 11.05 22.17
C SER A 50 3.21 10.26 23.45
N GLU A 51 3.11 8.94 23.33
CA GLU A 51 2.95 8.05 24.50
C GLU A 51 4.18 8.06 25.41
N ARG A 52 5.35 8.46 24.87
CA ARG A 52 6.62 8.50 25.60
C ARG A 52 6.87 9.82 26.31
N ASN A 53 6.42 10.91 25.72
CA ASN A 53 6.62 12.25 26.23
C ASN A 53 5.38 13.13 26.01
N PRO A 54 4.58 13.44 27.06
CA PRO A 54 3.36 14.25 26.93
C PRO A 54 3.58 15.70 26.48
N GLU A 55 4.83 16.20 26.46
CA GLU A 55 5.16 17.52 25.94
C GLU A 55 5.40 17.50 24.43
N GLN A 56 5.38 16.30 23.81
CA GLN A 56 5.61 16.11 22.38
C GLN A 56 4.37 15.54 21.70
N VAL A 57 4.29 15.79 20.40
CA VAL A 57 3.32 15.18 19.48
C VAL A 57 4.05 14.27 18.50
N GLU A 58 3.40 13.17 18.13
CA GLU A 58 3.82 12.35 17.00
C GLU A 58 3.35 12.98 15.70
N VAL A 59 4.26 13.21 14.79
CA VAL A 59 4.01 13.78 13.46
C VAL A 59 4.39 12.77 12.39
N LEU A 60 3.42 12.36 11.60
CA LEU A 60 3.65 11.52 10.43
C LEU A 60 4.08 12.39 9.25
N LEU A 61 5.26 12.15 8.75
CA LEU A 61 5.77 12.72 7.51
C LEU A 61 5.46 11.81 6.33
N ALA A 62 5.10 12.40 5.21
CA ALA A 62 4.98 11.73 3.93
C ALA A 62 5.71 12.51 2.85
N ALA A 63 6.56 11.83 2.10
CA ALA A 63 7.34 12.43 1.04
C ALA A 63 7.37 11.55 -0.21
N CYS A 64 7.19 12.17 -1.38
CA CYS A 64 7.41 11.49 -2.64
C CYS A 64 7.94 12.49 -3.69
N ARG A 65 8.43 11.98 -4.82
CA ARG A 65 8.79 12.86 -5.93
C ARG A 65 7.56 13.60 -6.47
N LYS A 66 7.69 14.90 -6.73
CA LYS A 66 6.62 15.73 -7.30
C LYS A 66 6.05 15.14 -8.59
N GLU A 67 6.90 14.56 -9.44
CA GLU A 67 6.49 13.92 -10.69
C GLU A 67 5.42 12.83 -10.48
N ASN A 68 5.46 12.11 -9.34
CA ASN A 68 4.46 11.07 -9.03
C ASN A 68 3.08 11.67 -8.70
N VAL A 69 3.05 12.83 -8.08
CA VAL A 69 1.80 13.58 -7.80
C VAL A 69 1.27 14.18 -9.09
N GLU A 70 2.11 14.93 -9.81
CA GLU A 70 1.77 15.65 -11.04
C GLU A 70 1.24 14.73 -12.14
N MET A 71 1.81 13.51 -12.27
CA MET A 71 1.32 12.51 -13.22
C MET A 71 -0.13 12.12 -12.95
N ARG A 72 -0.49 11.91 -11.67
CA ARG A 72 -1.85 11.54 -11.25
C ARG A 72 -2.82 12.70 -11.42
N GLU A 73 -2.40 13.88 -11.01
CA GLU A 73 -3.18 15.10 -11.19
C GLU A 73 -3.47 15.35 -12.68
N SER A 74 -2.45 15.26 -13.53
CA SER A 74 -2.59 15.45 -14.98
C SER A 74 -3.54 14.43 -15.60
N ALA A 75 -3.46 13.16 -15.19
CA ALA A 75 -4.36 12.12 -15.69
C ALA A 75 -5.83 12.40 -15.31
N LEU A 76 -6.09 12.85 -14.08
CA LEU A 76 -7.43 13.23 -13.63
C LEU A 76 -7.95 14.48 -14.35
N GLN A 77 -7.09 15.49 -14.51
CA GLN A 77 -7.43 16.74 -15.22
C GLN A 77 -7.75 16.48 -16.70
N LEU A 78 -7.00 15.59 -17.36
CA LEU A 78 -7.31 15.16 -18.74
C LEU A 78 -8.65 14.42 -18.82
N GLY A 79 -9.04 13.72 -17.75
CA GLY A 79 -10.36 13.10 -17.60
C GLY A 79 -11.48 14.09 -17.24
N GLY A 80 -11.21 15.41 -17.15
CA GLY A 80 -12.17 16.45 -16.77
C GLY A 80 -12.47 16.51 -15.26
N LEU A 81 -11.64 15.85 -14.42
CA LEU A 81 -11.78 15.84 -12.98
C LEU A 81 -10.80 16.83 -12.33
N LYS A 82 -11.21 17.43 -11.22
CA LYS A 82 -10.33 18.26 -10.39
C LYS A 82 -9.85 17.42 -9.19
N PRO A 83 -8.57 17.02 -9.14
CA PRO A 83 -8.01 16.37 -7.96
C PRO A 83 -8.03 17.33 -6.78
N LEU A 84 -8.48 16.88 -5.62
CA LEU A 84 -8.50 17.65 -4.39
C LEU A 84 -7.48 17.13 -3.39
N ILE A 85 -7.27 15.79 -3.35
CA ILE A 85 -6.38 15.10 -2.42
C ILE A 85 -5.64 14.03 -3.19
N VAL A 86 -4.33 13.98 -3.01
CA VAL A 86 -3.47 12.85 -3.39
C VAL A 86 -3.02 12.17 -2.11
N ASP A 87 -3.34 10.90 -1.97
CA ASP A 87 -3.14 10.16 -0.74
C ASP A 87 -2.17 8.98 -0.91
N ILE A 88 -1.71 8.46 0.20
CA ILE A 88 -0.89 7.25 0.27
C ILE A 88 -1.81 6.04 0.17
N GLU A 89 -1.48 5.11 -0.73
CA GLU A 89 -2.30 3.93 -1.03
C GLU A 89 -2.64 3.10 0.22
N ALA A 90 -1.66 2.87 1.11
CA ALA A 90 -1.89 2.14 2.35
C ALA A 90 -2.91 2.84 3.27
N HIS A 91 -2.88 4.17 3.37
CA HIS A 91 -3.86 4.93 4.15
C HIS A 91 -5.25 4.96 3.49
N ALA A 92 -5.29 5.04 2.15
CA ALA A 92 -6.54 4.93 1.41
C ALA A 92 -7.19 3.56 1.59
N MET A 93 -6.39 2.47 1.55
CA MET A 93 -6.85 1.10 1.81
C MET A 93 -7.38 0.93 3.23
N LYS A 94 -6.69 1.48 4.23
CA LYS A 94 -7.16 1.50 5.62
C LYS A 94 -8.55 2.14 5.72
N ARG A 95 -8.73 3.36 5.17
CA ARG A 95 -10.03 4.04 5.19
C ARG A 95 -11.13 3.29 4.43
N ALA A 96 -10.79 2.64 3.32
CA ALA A 96 -11.73 1.79 2.61
C ALA A 96 -12.14 0.58 3.47
N PHE A 97 -11.19 -0.04 4.16
CA PHE A 97 -11.46 -1.16 5.06
C PHE A 97 -12.35 -0.76 6.25
N GLU A 98 -12.18 0.42 6.82
CA GLU A 98 -13.05 0.94 7.89
C GLU A 98 -14.54 0.93 7.51
N GLN A 99 -14.86 1.17 6.23
CA GLN A 99 -16.22 1.09 5.71
C GLN A 99 -16.74 -0.37 5.60
N LEU A 100 -15.85 -1.33 5.47
CA LEU A 100 -16.17 -2.75 5.38
C LEU A 100 -16.19 -3.45 6.75
N LYS A 101 -15.52 -2.90 7.74
CA LYS A 101 -15.37 -3.43 9.10
C LYS A 101 -16.71 -3.88 9.73
N PRO A 102 -17.84 -3.13 9.60
CA PRO A 102 -19.12 -3.57 10.14
C PRO A 102 -19.66 -4.88 9.55
N GLN A 103 -19.17 -5.32 8.41
CA GLN A 103 -19.60 -6.56 7.75
C GLN A 103 -18.90 -7.81 8.33
N LEU A 104 -17.84 -7.65 9.10
CA LEU A 104 -17.06 -8.77 9.67
C LEU A 104 -17.75 -9.42 10.89
N GLY A 105 -18.84 -8.84 11.40
CA GLY A 105 -19.73 -9.49 12.40
C GLY A 105 -19.13 -9.70 13.79
N SER A 106 -17.90 -9.28 14.05
CA SER A 106 -17.19 -9.40 15.33
C SER A 106 -17.11 -8.04 16.02
N ASN A 107 -16.82 -8.04 17.34
CA ASN A 107 -16.55 -6.79 18.05
C ASN A 107 -15.26 -6.16 17.45
N PRO A 108 -15.36 -4.98 16.80
CA PRO A 108 -14.30 -4.50 15.92
C PRO A 108 -13.10 -3.87 16.65
N GLU A 109 -13.10 -3.81 17.98
CA GLU A 109 -12.17 -2.95 18.72
C GLU A 109 -10.77 -3.54 18.89
N ASP A 110 -10.58 -4.86 18.81
CA ASP A 110 -9.27 -5.50 19.05
C ASP A 110 -8.80 -6.39 17.89
N LEU A 111 -9.27 -6.13 16.66
CA LEU A 111 -8.98 -7.00 15.53
C LEU A 111 -7.62 -6.69 14.89
N VAL A 112 -6.83 -7.74 14.67
CA VAL A 112 -5.65 -7.72 13.82
C VAL A 112 -6.04 -8.20 12.42
N VAL A 113 -5.98 -7.33 11.43
CA VAL A 113 -6.43 -7.60 10.07
C VAL A 113 -5.30 -7.44 9.07
N ALA A 114 -5.05 -8.48 8.28
CA ALA A 114 -4.11 -8.43 7.17
C ALA A 114 -4.88 -8.11 5.87
N ILE A 115 -4.58 -6.99 5.25
CA ILE A 115 -5.08 -6.63 3.91
C ILE A 115 -4.00 -6.97 2.90
N ILE A 116 -4.33 -7.81 1.93
CA ILE A 116 -3.43 -8.25 0.87
C ILE A 116 -3.94 -7.70 -0.44
N ASP A 117 -3.32 -6.63 -0.92
CA ASP A 117 -3.64 -6.04 -2.22
C ASP A 117 -2.77 -6.67 -3.31
N ILE A 118 -3.38 -7.47 -4.17
CA ILE A 118 -2.71 -8.13 -5.31
C ILE A 118 -2.96 -7.29 -6.56
N GLY A 119 -2.05 -6.35 -6.81
CA GLY A 119 -2.12 -5.45 -7.94
C GLY A 119 -1.59 -6.06 -9.24
N ALA A 120 -1.42 -5.22 -10.25
CA ALA A 120 -0.88 -5.64 -11.54
C ALA A 120 0.63 -5.99 -11.47
N THR A 121 1.41 -5.20 -10.75
CA THR A 121 2.88 -5.33 -10.67
C THR A 121 3.41 -5.47 -9.26
N MET A 122 2.58 -5.21 -8.26
CA MET A 122 2.94 -5.16 -6.85
C MET A 122 1.90 -5.89 -6.03
N THR A 123 2.34 -6.62 -5.02
CA THR A 123 1.50 -7.14 -3.95
C THR A 123 1.89 -6.45 -2.66
N THR A 124 0.93 -5.83 -1.99
CA THR A 124 1.12 -5.12 -0.73
C THR A 124 0.39 -5.86 0.38
N LEU A 125 1.12 -6.21 1.45
CA LEU A 125 0.55 -6.64 2.72
C LEU A 125 0.51 -5.43 3.66
N SER A 126 -0.67 -5.08 4.15
CA SER A 126 -0.86 -4.10 5.22
C SER A 126 -1.53 -4.77 6.40
N VAL A 127 -0.94 -4.69 7.59
CA VAL A 127 -1.56 -5.19 8.82
C VAL A 127 -2.07 -4.03 9.65
N LEU A 128 -3.33 -4.11 10.01
CA LEU A 128 -4.03 -3.13 10.83
C LEU A 128 -4.31 -3.74 12.20
N ALA A 129 -4.03 -2.99 13.27
CA ALA A 129 -4.46 -3.27 14.63
C ALA A 129 -4.84 -1.95 15.29
N ASP A 130 -5.89 -1.93 16.11
CA ASP A 130 -6.37 -0.73 16.83
C ASP A 130 -6.55 0.47 15.90
N GLU A 131 -7.11 0.23 14.73
CA GLU A 131 -7.33 1.25 13.69
C GLU A 131 -6.03 1.91 13.17
N ARG A 132 -4.87 1.35 13.48
CA ARG A 132 -3.57 1.82 13.01
C ARG A 132 -2.94 0.81 12.04
N SER A 133 -2.23 1.33 11.04
CA SER A 133 -1.38 0.48 10.19
C SER A 133 -0.08 0.20 10.96
N ILE A 134 0.07 -1.03 11.42
CA ILE A 134 1.23 -1.46 12.25
C ILE A 134 2.34 -2.10 11.43
N TYR A 135 2.03 -2.52 10.20
CA TYR A 135 3.00 -3.14 9.31
C TYR A 135 2.58 -2.96 7.85
N THR A 136 3.54 -2.66 7.00
CA THR A 136 3.34 -2.62 5.54
C THR A 136 4.55 -3.24 4.85
N ARG A 137 4.30 -4.13 3.91
CA ARG A 137 5.33 -4.76 3.10
C ARG A 137 4.90 -4.88 1.65
N GLU A 138 5.77 -4.48 0.75
CA GLU A 138 5.56 -4.54 -0.68
C GLU A 138 6.48 -5.57 -1.33
N GLN A 139 5.95 -6.21 -2.37
CA GLN A 139 6.69 -7.14 -3.19
C GLN A 139 6.38 -6.90 -4.66
N LEU A 140 7.41 -6.89 -5.49
CA LEU A 140 7.31 -6.78 -6.95
C LEU A 140 6.79 -8.10 -7.55
N PHE A 141 5.52 -8.40 -7.27
CA PHE A 141 4.81 -9.57 -7.74
C PHE A 141 3.33 -9.20 -7.92
N GLY A 142 2.71 -9.62 -9.03
CA GLY A 142 1.30 -9.32 -9.31
C GLY A 142 0.80 -9.91 -10.61
N GLY A 143 -0.35 -9.47 -11.07
CA GLY A 143 -1.04 -10.00 -12.24
C GLY A 143 -0.29 -9.89 -13.57
N LYS A 144 0.77 -9.08 -13.62
CA LYS A 144 1.66 -8.99 -14.79
C LYS A 144 2.41 -10.29 -15.01
N GLN A 145 2.92 -10.94 -13.95
CA GLN A 145 3.60 -12.23 -14.04
C GLN A 145 2.67 -13.30 -14.61
N LEU A 146 1.39 -13.30 -14.21
CA LEU A 146 0.40 -14.21 -14.82
C LEU A 146 0.20 -13.93 -16.32
N THR A 147 0.12 -12.65 -16.69
CA THR A 147 -0.02 -12.26 -18.12
C THR A 147 1.21 -12.67 -18.93
N GLU A 148 2.40 -12.49 -18.40
CA GLU A 148 3.66 -12.89 -19.05
C GLU A 148 3.77 -14.41 -19.19
N GLU A 149 3.27 -15.17 -18.22
CA GLU A 149 3.23 -16.64 -18.30
C GLU A 149 2.26 -17.13 -19.38
N ILE A 150 1.05 -16.52 -19.45
CA ILE A 150 0.07 -16.79 -20.53
C ILE A 150 0.70 -16.48 -21.89
N GLN A 151 1.34 -15.32 -22.04
CA GLN A 151 2.03 -14.90 -23.25
C GLN A 151 3.08 -15.94 -23.67
N ARG A 152 3.92 -16.36 -22.75
CA ARG A 152 5.01 -17.32 -23.00
C ARG A 152 4.48 -18.69 -23.42
N ARG A 153 3.47 -19.19 -22.71
CA ARG A 153 2.97 -20.55 -22.94
C ARG A 153 2.16 -20.67 -24.22
N TYR A 154 1.33 -19.69 -24.51
CA TYR A 154 0.40 -19.73 -25.63
C TYR A 154 0.86 -18.91 -26.85
N SER A 155 2.07 -18.36 -26.82
CA SER A 155 2.66 -17.55 -27.89
C SER A 155 1.76 -16.38 -28.31
N LEU A 156 1.09 -15.75 -27.34
CA LEU A 156 0.26 -14.57 -27.52
C LEU A 156 1.08 -13.27 -27.36
N SER A 157 0.59 -12.17 -27.91
CA SER A 157 1.09 -10.85 -27.53
C SER A 157 0.68 -10.51 -26.07
N PHE A 158 1.34 -9.55 -25.45
CA PHE A 158 1.01 -9.13 -24.09
C PHE A 158 -0.45 -8.63 -23.98
N GLU A 159 -0.93 -7.94 -25.01
CA GLU A 159 -2.30 -7.42 -25.08
C GLU A 159 -3.32 -8.54 -25.19
N GLU A 160 -3.08 -9.51 -26.09
CA GLU A 160 -3.93 -10.71 -26.28
C GLU A 160 -3.98 -11.56 -24.99
N ALA A 161 -2.82 -11.79 -24.36
CA ALA A 161 -2.73 -12.52 -23.11
C ALA A 161 -3.50 -11.80 -21.98
N GLY A 162 -3.37 -10.48 -21.89
CA GLY A 162 -4.11 -9.64 -20.93
C GLY A 162 -5.62 -9.67 -21.15
N LEU A 163 -6.06 -9.71 -22.41
CA LEU A 163 -7.46 -9.79 -22.76
C LEU A 163 -8.03 -11.18 -22.46
N ALA A 164 -7.33 -12.24 -22.88
CA ALA A 164 -7.71 -13.62 -22.63
C ALA A 164 -7.80 -13.95 -21.13
N LYS A 165 -6.87 -13.41 -20.33
CA LYS A 165 -6.93 -13.50 -18.86
C LYS A 165 -8.22 -12.94 -18.27
N LYS A 166 -8.75 -11.85 -18.82
CA LYS A 166 -9.95 -11.18 -18.32
C LYS A 166 -11.26 -11.77 -18.85
N GLN A 167 -11.26 -12.19 -20.12
CA GLN A 167 -12.47 -12.60 -20.83
C GLN A 167 -12.62 -14.12 -20.96
N GLY A 168 -11.55 -14.86 -20.64
CA GLY A 168 -11.49 -16.29 -20.89
C GLY A 168 -11.10 -16.61 -22.35
N GLY A 169 -11.27 -17.87 -22.73
CA GLY A 169 -10.91 -18.36 -24.07
C GLY A 169 -9.48 -18.93 -24.16
N LEU A 170 -8.81 -19.10 -23.02
CA LEU A 170 -7.55 -19.81 -22.92
C LEU A 170 -7.78 -21.33 -23.07
N PRO A 171 -6.76 -22.10 -23.49
CA PRO A 171 -6.84 -23.56 -23.61
C PRO A 171 -7.22 -24.27 -22.31
N GLU A 172 -7.71 -25.49 -22.39
CA GLU A 172 -8.19 -26.27 -21.22
C GLU A 172 -7.11 -26.50 -20.16
N ASP A 173 -5.85 -26.55 -20.57
CA ASP A 173 -4.71 -26.73 -19.67
C ASP A 173 -4.33 -25.46 -18.87
N TYR A 174 -4.97 -24.31 -19.14
CA TYR A 174 -4.66 -23.03 -18.49
C TYR A 174 -4.77 -23.09 -16.98
N GLU A 175 -5.86 -23.68 -16.47
CA GLU A 175 -6.13 -23.74 -15.03
C GLU A 175 -5.00 -24.49 -14.30
N GLU A 176 -4.62 -25.67 -14.81
CA GLU A 176 -3.66 -26.55 -14.16
C GLU A 176 -2.22 -26.09 -14.37
N GLU A 177 -1.89 -25.64 -15.56
CA GLU A 177 -0.50 -25.42 -15.99
C GLU A 177 -0.03 -23.96 -15.83
N VAL A 178 -0.94 -23.01 -15.66
CA VAL A 178 -0.59 -21.59 -15.54
C VAL A 178 -1.21 -20.95 -14.30
N LEU A 179 -2.53 -21.08 -14.13
CA LEU A 179 -3.21 -20.37 -13.05
C LEU A 179 -2.89 -20.97 -11.67
N GLN A 180 -2.89 -22.29 -11.56
CA GLN A 180 -2.59 -22.96 -10.28
C GLN A 180 -1.15 -22.69 -9.80
N PRO A 181 -0.10 -22.80 -10.63
CA PRO A 181 1.25 -22.39 -10.25
C PRO A 181 1.35 -20.91 -9.85
N PHE A 182 0.61 -20.03 -10.50
CA PHE A 182 0.56 -18.62 -10.13
C PHE A 182 -0.10 -18.43 -8.74
N LYS A 183 -1.23 -19.08 -8.47
CA LYS A 183 -1.89 -19.06 -7.16
C LYS A 183 -0.96 -19.56 -6.05
N GLU A 184 -0.20 -20.62 -6.30
CA GLU A 184 0.80 -21.15 -5.36
C GLU A 184 1.94 -20.15 -5.11
N ALA A 185 2.40 -19.48 -6.15
CA ALA A 185 3.40 -18.42 -6.01
C ALA A 185 2.87 -17.23 -5.19
N VAL A 186 1.63 -16.78 -5.43
CA VAL A 186 0.95 -15.78 -4.60
C VAL A 186 0.93 -16.21 -3.14
N LEU A 187 0.47 -17.45 -2.87
CA LEU A 187 0.38 -18.00 -1.51
C LEU A 187 1.74 -18.01 -0.81
N GLN A 188 2.80 -18.41 -1.51
CA GLN A 188 4.15 -18.38 -0.96
C GLN A 188 4.62 -16.96 -0.61
N GLN A 189 4.34 -15.97 -1.46
CA GLN A 189 4.70 -14.58 -1.21
C GLN A 189 3.94 -14.02 0.00
N VAL A 190 2.66 -14.28 0.09
CA VAL A 190 1.80 -13.87 1.21
C VAL A 190 2.27 -14.52 2.52
N THR A 191 2.45 -15.83 2.51
CA THR A 191 2.93 -16.58 3.69
C THR A 191 4.27 -16.03 4.18
N ARG A 192 5.20 -15.78 3.26
CA ARG A 192 6.50 -15.20 3.60
C ARG A 192 6.37 -13.80 4.21
N SER A 193 5.46 -12.98 3.69
CA SER A 193 5.23 -11.63 4.22
C SER A 193 4.64 -11.65 5.61
N LEU A 194 3.67 -12.55 5.88
CA LEU A 194 3.10 -12.77 7.21
C LEU A 194 4.14 -13.33 8.20
N GLN A 195 4.99 -14.25 7.78
CA GLN A 195 6.09 -14.75 8.61
C GLN A 195 7.05 -13.63 9.04
N PHE A 196 7.37 -12.70 8.14
CA PHE A 196 8.17 -11.53 8.49
C PHE A 196 7.45 -10.61 9.48
N PHE A 197 6.16 -10.39 9.30
CA PHE A 197 5.34 -9.64 10.25
C PHE A 197 5.37 -10.28 11.64
N PHE A 198 5.04 -11.57 11.76
CA PHE A 198 5.03 -12.28 13.03
C PHE A 198 6.40 -12.30 13.72
N SER A 199 7.48 -12.48 12.94
CA SER A 199 8.84 -12.49 13.51
C SER A 199 9.35 -11.11 13.96
N SER A 200 8.75 -10.02 13.47
CA SER A 200 9.15 -8.63 13.77
C SER A 200 8.19 -7.88 14.68
N SER A 201 7.10 -8.50 15.08
CA SER A 201 6.05 -7.89 15.90
C SER A 201 5.77 -8.74 17.15
N GLN A 202 4.85 -8.25 17.98
CA GLN A 202 4.35 -8.99 19.15
C GLN A 202 3.14 -9.89 18.85
N TYR A 203 2.70 -9.94 17.59
CA TYR A 203 1.52 -10.67 17.15
C TYR A 203 1.91 -12.03 16.60
N ASP A 204 1.14 -13.07 16.96
CA ASP A 204 1.35 -14.45 16.53
C ASP A 204 0.34 -14.89 15.46
N ASP A 205 -0.75 -14.13 15.30
CA ASP A 205 -1.85 -14.43 14.38
C ASP A 205 -2.51 -13.16 13.83
N VAL A 206 -3.39 -13.33 12.86
CA VAL A 206 -4.30 -12.31 12.34
C VAL A 206 -5.73 -12.87 12.35
N ASP A 207 -6.70 -12.08 12.81
CA ASP A 207 -8.10 -12.49 12.90
C ASP A 207 -8.75 -12.63 11.53
N TYR A 208 -8.35 -11.76 10.58
CA TYR A 208 -8.89 -11.75 9.23
C TYR A 208 -7.80 -11.50 8.19
N ILE A 209 -7.96 -12.15 7.03
CA ILE A 209 -7.24 -11.83 5.81
C ILE A 209 -8.25 -11.30 4.81
N VAL A 210 -8.04 -10.07 4.36
CA VAL A 210 -8.85 -9.39 3.36
C VAL A 210 -8.07 -9.33 2.06
N LEU A 211 -8.61 -9.89 1.00
CA LEU A 211 -8.03 -9.81 -0.33
C LEU A 211 -8.57 -8.58 -1.06
N ALA A 212 -7.66 -7.84 -1.67
CA ALA A 212 -7.94 -6.66 -2.48
C ALA A 212 -7.12 -6.69 -3.77
N GLY A 213 -7.40 -5.76 -4.67
CA GLY A 213 -6.69 -5.63 -5.94
C GLY A 213 -7.32 -6.41 -7.09
N GLY A 214 -7.06 -5.95 -8.30
CA GLY A 214 -7.67 -6.50 -9.52
C GLY A 214 -7.16 -7.89 -9.92
N THR A 215 -6.19 -8.44 -9.22
CA THR A 215 -5.65 -9.80 -9.46
C THR A 215 -6.15 -10.79 -8.39
N ALA A 216 -6.82 -10.31 -7.36
CA ALA A 216 -7.37 -11.14 -6.28
C ALA A 216 -8.75 -11.74 -6.63
N SER A 217 -9.35 -11.33 -7.73
CA SER A 217 -10.70 -11.75 -8.21
C SER A 217 -10.59 -12.82 -9.28
#